data_ac7e71e432739012e91cc1e122606df1
#
_entry.id   ac7e71e432739012e91cc1e122606df1
#
_cell.length_a   1.000
_cell.length_b   1.000
_cell.length_c   1.000
_cell.angle_alpha   90.00
_cell.angle_beta   90.00
_cell.angle_gamma   90.00
#
_symmetry.space_group_name_H-M   'P 1'
#
loop_
_entity.id
_entity.type
_entity.pdbx_description
1 polymer ?
#
loop_
_entity_poly.entity_id
_entity_poly.type
_entity_poly.pdbx_seq_one_letter_code
_entity_poly.pdbx_strand_id
1 'polypeptide(L)'
;MTHIITRLCLRDTACVEVCPVECMVLGKPEEQWPLLYIDPDTCIDCGACVPECPYEAIFPEEEVPFDFVAPAGVWIGGTKEELPDGIPFEGEIDGHHVKLLNAKQLAGGEVLDLTEDIPANYAFFSEGPGYDALNM
;
A
#
# COMPACT_ATOMS: atom_id res chain seq x y z
N MET A 1 2.70 11.13 -14.61
CA MET A 1 3.25 10.19 -13.64
C MET A 1 2.14 9.72 -12.70
N THR A 2 2.30 8.56 -12.11
CA THR A 2 1.27 7.98 -11.24
C THR A 2 1.55 8.29 -9.77
N HIS A 3 0.57 7.98 -8.92
CA HIS A 3 0.78 7.89 -7.48
C HIS A 3 1.13 6.44 -7.13
N ILE A 4 1.83 6.25 -6.02
CA ILE A 4 2.27 4.94 -5.55
C ILE A 4 1.76 4.73 -4.12
N ILE A 5 1.22 3.54 -3.87
CA ILE A 5 0.80 3.13 -2.52
C ILE A 5 1.95 2.33 -1.91
N THR A 6 2.43 2.79 -0.75
CA THR A 6 3.58 2.20 -0.08
C THR A 6 3.15 1.17 0.97
N ARG A 7 4.13 0.51 1.58
CA ARG A 7 3.91 -0.49 2.64
C ARG A 7 3.28 0.06 3.91
N LEU A 8 3.13 1.38 4.01
CA LEU A 8 2.36 1.99 5.09
C LEU A 8 0.86 1.73 4.93
N CYS A 9 0.43 1.26 3.76
CA CYS A 9 -0.96 0.88 3.48
C CYS A 9 -1.36 -0.34 4.31
N LEU A 10 -2.49 -0.24 4.99
CA LEU A 10 -3.04 -1.33 5.77
C LEU A 10 -4.33 -1.90 5.13
N ARG A 11 -4.44 -1.82 3.81
CA ARG A 11 -5.53 -2.36 2.99
C ARG A 11 -6.89 -1.72 3.30
N ASP A 12 -6.88 -0.47 3.74
CA ASP A 12 -8.11 0.33 3.86
C ASP A 12 -8.50 0.81 2.46
N THR A 13 -9.73 0.55 2.06
CA THR A 13 -10.19 0.83 0.70
C THR A 13 -10.85 2.20 0.54
N ALA A 14 -10.75 3.08 1.53
CA ALA A 14 -11.35 4.42 1.45
C ALA A 14 -10.87 5.21 0.24
N CYS A 15 -9.58 5.04 -0.16
CA CYS A 15 -9.02 5.72 -1.30
C CYS A 15 -9.60 5.26 -2.65
N VAL A 16 -10.08 4.01 -2.72
CA VAL A 16 -10.61 3.44 -3.97
C VAL A 16 -11.87 4.20 -4.41
N GLU A 17 -12.70 4.59 -3.46
CA GLU A 17 -13.98 5.22 -3.74
C GLU A 17 -13.84 6.62 -4.35
N VAL A 18 -12.71 7.30 -4.14
CA VAL A 18 -12.52 8.66 -4.61
C VAL A 18 -11.76 8.75 -5.94
N CYS A 19 -11.24 7.64 -6.45
CA CYS A 19 -10.52 7.63 -7.71
C CYS A 19 -11.49 7.80 -8.88
N PRO A 20 -11.41 8.92 -9.65
CA PRO A 20 -12.38 9.18 -10.71
C PRO A 20 -12.22 8.26 -11.93
N VAL A 21 -11.07 7.61 -12.08
CA VAL A 21 -10.79 6.70 -13.21
C VAL A 21 -10.72 5.24 -12.77
N GLU A 22 -11.00 4.98 -11.50
CA GLU A 22 -11.09 3.61 -10.94
C GLU A 22 -9.85 2.76 -11.24
N CYS A 23 -8.66 3.33 -11.07
CA CYS A 23 -7.40 2.66 -11.40
C CYS A 23 -6.75 1.94 -10.21
N MET A 24 -7.46 1.82 -9.09
CA MET A 24 -6.91 1.22 -7.88
C MET A 24 -7.49 -0.17 -7.65
N VAL A 25 -6.62 -1.13 -7.33
CA VAL A 25 -7.02 -2.53 -7.15
C VAL A 25 -6.42 -3.06 -5.85
N LEU A 26 -7.25 -3.70 -5.04
CA LEU A 26 -6.79 -4.40 -3.84
C LEU A 26 -6.03 -5.66 -4.25
N GLY A 27 -4.77 -5.78 -3.83
CA GLY A 27 -3.90 -6.89 -4.21
C GLY A 27 -4.43 -8.25 -3.74
N LYS A 28 -4.37 -9.23 -4.63
CA LYS A 28 -4.75 -10.62 -4.37
C LYS A 28 -3.90 -11.56 -5.23
N PRO A 29 -3.46 -12.72 -4.72
CA PRO A 29 -3.60 -13.13 -3.32
C PRO A 29 -2.75 -12.25 -2.39
N GLU A 30 -3.22 -12.06 -1.18
CA GLU A 30 -2.57 -11.15 -0.23
C GLU A 30 -1.15 -11.57 0.12
N GLU A 31 -0.84 -12.87 0.10
CA GLU A 31 0.49 -13.38 0.38
C GLU A 31 1.55 -12.89 -0.61
N GLN A 32 1.15 -12.58 -1.83
CA GLN A 32 2.04 -12.11 -2.90
C GLN A 32 1.89 -10.62 -3.15
N TRP A 33 0.68 -10.10 -2.99
CA TRP A 33 0.33 -8.71 -3.30
C TRP A 33 -0.38 -8.10 -2.10
N PRO A 34 0.39 -7.72 -1.04
CA PRO A 34 -0.20 -7.33 0.24
C PRO A 34 -0.77 -5.92 0.30
N LEU A 35 -0.60 -5.11 -0.75
CA LEU A 35 -1.01 -3.71 -0.75
C LEU A 35 -2.21 -3.48 -1.68
N LEU A 36 -2.65 -2.24 -1.78
CA LEU A 36 -3.43 -1.75 -2.90
C LEU A 36 -2.45 -1.26 -3.96
N TYR A 37 -2.87 -1.29 -5.22
CA TYR A 37 -2.01 -0.92 -6.34
C TYR A 37 -2.74 0.02 -7.28
N ILE A 38 -1.99 0.95 -7.87
CA ILE A 38 -2.53 1.97 -8.78
C ILE A 38 -2.00 1.67 -10.18
N ASP A 39 -2.92 1.50 -11.14
CA ASP A 39 -2.54 1.30 -12.54
C ASP A 39 -1.86 2.57 -13.08
N PRO A 40 -0.56 2.52 -13.37
CA PRO A 40 0.17 3.71 -13.79
C PRO A 40 -0.26 4.24 -15.16
N ASP A 41 -0.85 3.40 -16.00
CA ASP A 41 -1.32 3.81 -17.33
C ASP A 41 -2.68 4.51 -17.27
N THR A 42 -3.48 4.23 -16.24
CA THR A 42 -4.82 4.79 -16.10
C THR A 42 -4.87 5.97 -15.14
N CYS A 43 -3.97 6.01 -14.15
CA CYS A 43 -3.90 7.07 -13.16
C CYS A 43 -3.66 8.43 -13.82
N ILE A 44 -4.54 9.40 -13.52
CA ILE A 44 -4.43 10.74 -14.06
C ILE A 44 -3.67 11.71 -13.14
N ASP A 45 -3.07 11.18 -12.08
CA ASP A 45 -2.26 11.96 -11.13
C ASP A 45 -3.02 13.12 -10.48
N CYS A 46 -4.31 12.93 -10.23
CA CYS A 46 -5.16 13.99 -9.67
C CYS A 46 -4.97 14.21 -8.16
N GLY A 47 -4.39 13.24 -7.45
CA GLY A 47 -4.11 13.36 -6.03
C GLY A 47 -5.31 13.21 -5.09
N ALA A 48 -6.50 12.89 -5.61
CA ALA A 48 -7.70 12.77 -4.78
C ALA A 48 -7.60 11.67 -3.73
N CYS A 49 -6.84 10.62 -4.00
CA CYS A 49 -6.66 9.49 -3.08
C CYS A 49 -5.77 9.83 -1.88
N VAL A 50 -4.85 10.77 -2.03
CA VAL A 50 -3.84 11.04 -1.00
C VAL A 50 -4.45 11.41 0.36
N PRO A 51 -5.39 12.38 0.46
CA PRO A 51 -5.96 12.73 1.76
C PRO A 51 -6.92 11.68 2.31
N GLU A 52 -7.36 10.74 1.47
CA GLU A 52 -8.31 9.71 1.91
C GLU A 52 -7.61 8.52 2.58
N CYS A 53 -6.30 8.38 2.45
CA CYS A 53 -5.57 7.32 3.13
C CYS A 53 -5.32 7.70 4.59
N PRO A 54 -5.92 6.98 5.57
CA PRO A 54 -5.74 7.34 6.98
C PRO A 54 -4.31 7.13 7.49
N TYR A 55 -3.50 6.40 6.73
CA TYR A 55 -2.13 6.06 7.14
C TYR A 55 -1.07 6.83 6.36
N GLU A 56 -1.49 7.76 5.50
CA GLU A 56 -0.61 8.57 4.66
C GLU A 56 0.37 7.72 3.84
N ALA A 57 -0.14 6.64 3.26
CA ALA A 57 0.66 5.66 2.53
C ALA A 57 0.85 5.99 1.05
N ILE A 58 0.15 6.99 0.53
CA ILE A 58 0.12 7.31 -0.90
C ILE A 58 0.95 8.55 -1.20
N PHE A 59 1.86 8.42 -2.17
CA PHE A 59 2.73 9.51 -2.60
C PHE A 59 2.75 9.61 -4.11
N PRO A 60 2.94 10.84 -4.68
CA PRO A 60 3.34 10.93 -6.09
C PRO A 60 4.64 10.14 -6.28
N GLU A 61 4.79 9.49 -7.43
CA GLU A 61 5.92 8.58 -7.68
C GLU A 61 7.28 9.25 -7.42
N GLU A 62 7.44 10.50 -7.86
CA GLU A 62 8.69 11.24 -7.71
C GLU A 62 8.94 11.73 -6.27
N GLU A 63 7.94 11.63 -5.41
CA GLU A 63 8.04 12.08 -4.02
C GLU A 63 8.07 10.93 -3.01
N VAL A 64 8.06 9.68 -3.48
CA VAL A 64 8.14 8.51 -2.60
C VAL A 64 9.48 8.56 -1.85
N PRO A 65 9.46 8.63 -0.51
CA PRO A 65 10.71 8.80 0.23
C PRO A 65 11.53 7.51 0.30
N PHE A 66 12.84 7.66 0.17
CA PHE A 66 13.78 6.55 0.38
C PHE A 66 14.34 6.51 1.81
N ASP A 67 14.07 7.55 2.59
CA ASP A 67 14.58 7.72 3.95
C ASP A 67 13.46 8.08 4.94
N PHE A 68 12.32 7.42 4.81
CA PHE A 68 11.17 7.65 5.67
C PHE A 68 11.47 7.16 7.09
N VAL A 69 11.42 8.08 8.06
CA VAL A 69 11.61 7.74 9.48
C VAL A 69 10.25 7.42 10.09
N ALA A 70 10.05 6.17 10.47
CA ALA A 70 8.76 5.71 10.99
C ALA A 70 8.57 6.18 12.45
N PRO A 71 7.39 6.77 12.77
CA PRO A 71 7.04 7.02 14.17
C PRO A 71 6.83 5.72 14.93
N ALA A 72 6.93 5.80 16.27
CA ALA A 72 6.68 4.63 17.12
C ALA A 72 5.24 4.14 16.97
N GLY A 73 5.07 2.84 16.85
CA GLY A 73 3.77 2.19 16.78
C GLY A 73 3.14 2.11 15.40
N VAL A 74 3.83 2.59 14.37
CA VAL A 74 3.36 2.46 12.98
C VAL A 74 3.37 0.99 12.56
N TRP A 75 2.31 0.56 11.90
CA TRP A 75 2.22 -0.77 11.31
C TRP A 75 2.53 -0.72 9.82
N ILE A 76 3.21 -1.76 9.34
CA ILE A 76 3.44 -1.94 7.90
C ILE A 76 2.99 -3.34 7.49
N GLY A 77 2.55 -3.48 6.24
CA GLY A 77 2.22 -4.77 5.66
C GLY A 77 3.27 -5.17 4.63
N GLY A 78 3.38 -6.46 4.35
CA GLY A 78 4.32 -6.95 3.36
C GLY A 78 4.21 -8.44 3.15
N THR A 79 5.04 -8.97 2.25
CA THR A 79 5.15 -10.41 2.03
C THR A 79 6.03 -11.04 3.12
N LYS A 80 6.02 -12.38 3.19
CA LYS A 80 6.90 -13.09 4.13
C LYS A 80 8.38 -12.88 3.80
N GLU A 81 8.71 -12.58 2.56
CA GLU A 81 10.08 -12.27 2.15
C GLU A 81 10.51 -10.89 2.67
N GLU A 82 9.59 -9.93 2.64
CA GLU A 82 9.84 -8.57 3.10
C GLU A 82 9.81 -8.47 4.62
N LEU A 83 8.89 -9.22 5.25
CA LEU A 83 8.69 -9.24 6.70
C LEU A 83 8.70 -10.67 7.22
N PRO A 84 9.89 -11.30 7.32
CA PRO A 84 9.95 -12.70 7.77
C PRO A 84 9.50 -12.88 9.22
N ASP A 85 9.57 -11.82 10.03
CA ASP A 85 9.09 -11.80 11.42
C ASP A 85 7.70 -11.20 11.57
N GLY A 86 7.00 -10.99 10.44
CA GLY A 86 5.65 -10.45 10.46
C GLY A 86 4.64 -11.44 11.02
N ILE A 87 3.54 -10.90 11.54
CA ILE A 87 2.45 -11.67 12.14
C ILE A 87 1.11 -11.27 11.53
N PRO A 88 0.11 -12.16 11.54
CA PRO A 88 -1.24 -11.76 11.18
C PRO A 88 -1.78 -10.76 12.19
N PHE A 89 -2.49 -9.75 11.70
CA PHE A 89 -3.08 -8.73 12.57
C PHE A 89 -4.53 -8.52 12.18
N GLU A 90 -5.40 -8.45 13.17
CA GLU A 90 -6.78 -8.02 12.98
C GLU A 90 -7.19 -7.16 14.18
N GLY A 91 -7.70 -5.96 13.91
CA GLY A 91 -8.11 -5.04 14.96
C GLY A 91 -8.40 -3.66 14.39
N GLU A 92 -8.43 -2.66 15.25
CA GLU A 92 -8.68 -1.28 14.86
C GLU A 92 -7.41 -0.44 15.00
N ILE A 93 -7.10 0.34 13.96
CA ILE A 93 -6.01 1.32 13.96
C ILE A 93 -6.63 2.65 13.53
N ASP A 94 -6.49 3.66 14.39
CA ASP A 94 -7.02 5.02 14.15
C ASP A 94 -8.51 5.02 13.80
N GLY A 95 -9.28 4.12 14.42
CA GLY A 95 -10.71 4.02 14.20
C GLY A 95 -11.12 3.22 12.97
N HIS A 96 -10.17 2.65 12.24
CA HIS A 96 -10.43 1.84 11.05
C HIS A 96 -10.14 0.38 11.33
N HIS A 97 -11.05 -0.51 10.88
CA HIS A 97 -10.84 -1.94 10.99
C HIS A 97 -9.76 -2.39 10.00
N VAL A 98 -8.75 -3.09 10.51
CA VAL A 98 -7.61 -3.55 9.71
C VAL A 98 -7.45 -5.04 9.87
N LYS A 99 -7.27 -5.75 8.76
CA LYS A 99 -6.98 -7.18 8.75
C LYS A 99 -5.88 -7.46 7.74
N LEU A 100 -4.74 -7.92 8.26
CA LEU A 100 -3.55 -8.21 7.45
C LEU A 100 -3.07 -9.62 7.70
N LEU A 101 -2.63 -10.31 6.64
CA LEU A 101 -2.04 -11.65 6.77
C LEU A 101 -0.64 -11.60 7.34
N ASN A 102 0.10 -10.53 7.06
CA ASN A 102 1.47 -10.38 7.51
C ASN A 102 1.76 -8.91 7.78
N ALA A 103 1.94 -8.56 9.02
CA ALA A 103 2.15 -7.18 9.45
C ALA A 103 3.25 -7.10 10.49
N LYS A 104 3.83 -5.92 10.63
CA LYS A 104 4.86 -5.66 11.64
C LYS A 104 4.63 -4.28 12.23
N GLN A 105 4.71 -4.17 13.55
CA GLN A 105 4.67 -2.89 14.24
C GLN A 105 6.10 -2.38 14.47
N LEU A 106 6.34 -1.13 14.12
CA LEU A 106 7.66 -0.54 14.22
C LEU A 106 7.85 0.14 15.58
N ALA A 107 9.07 0.05 16.10
CA ALA A 107 9.41 0.61 17.41
C ALA A 107 9.60 2.15 17.38
N GLY A 108 9.77 2.71 16.19
CA GLY A 108 10.05 4.12 16.02
C GLY A 108 11.51 4.40 15.72
N GLY A 109 11.76 5.40 14.89
CA GLY A 109 13.12 5.76 14.48
C GLY A 109 13.71 4.86 13.40
N GLU A 110 12.98 3.84 12.95
CA GLU A 110 13.44 2.99 11.85
C GLU A 110 13.30 3.74 10.54
N VAL A 111 14.31 3.62 9.68
CA VAL A 111 14.32 4.25 8.37
C VAL A 111 13.85 3.23 7.33
N LEU A 112 12.81 3.61 6.57
CA LEU A 112 12.25 2.77 5.52
C LEU A 112 12.53 3.38 4.15
N ASP A 113 12.96 2.54 3.22
CA ASP A 113 13.06 2.91 1.81
C ASP A 113 11.74 2.54 1.13
N LEU A 114 10.83 3.51 1.02
CA LEU A 114 9.52 3.28 0.43
C LEU A 114 9.57 3.21 -1.09
N THR A 115 10.70 3.59 -1.70
CA THR A 115 10.86 3.49 -3.16
C THR A 115 10.89 2.05 -3.64
N GLU A 116 11.15 1.08 -2.76
CA GLU A 116 11.07 -0.34 -3.09
C GLU A 116 9.65 -0.78 -3.49
N ASP A 117 8.65 0.00 -3.11
CA ASP A 117 7.26 -0.31 -3.45
C ASP A 117 6.87 0.17 -4.86
N ILE A 118 7.71 1.00 -5.50
CA ILE A 118 7.45 1.48 -6.85
C ILE A 118 7.46 0.34 -7.87
N PRO A 119 8.52 -0.50 -7.96
CA PRO A 119 8.50 -1.60 -8.93
C PRO A 119 7.38 -2.61 -8.67
N ALA A 120 7.01 -2.84 -7.41
CA ALA A 120 5.91 -3.74 -7.08
C ALA A 120 4.59 -3.23 -7.62
N ASN A 121 4.35 -1.93 -7.58
CA ASN A 121 3.14 -1.33 -8.12
C ASN A 121 3.02 -1.55 -9.64
N TYR A 122 4.12 -1.39 -10.36
CA TYR A 122 4.14 -1.67 -11.80
C TYR A 122 4.00 -3.16 -12.08
N ALA A 123 4.68 -3.99 -11.30
CA ALA A 123 4.66 -5.44 -11.50
C ALA A 123 3.28 -6.04 -11.29
N PHE A 124 2.47 -5.48 -10.40
CA PHE A 124 1.12 -5.98 -10.16
C PHE A 124 0.28 -5.99 -11.45
N PHE A 125 0.43 -4.98 -12.28
CA PHE A 125 -0.33 -4.85 -13.52
C PHE A 125 0.36 -5.48 -14.73
N SER A 126 1.68 -5.65 -14.71
CA SER A 126 2.43 -6.24 -15.82
C SER A 126 2.66 -7.75 -15.67
N GLU A 127 2.91 -8.22 -14.45
CA GLU A 127 3.25 -9.61 -14.15
C GLU A 127 2.24 -10.29 -13.22
N GLY A 128 1.52 -9.51 -12.43
CA GLY A 128 0.53 -9.99 -11.49
C GLY A 128 -0.86 -10.01 -12.08
N PRO A 129 -1.88 -10.22 -11.24
CA PRO A 129 -3.26 -10.34 -11.70
C PRO A 129 -3.87 -9.03 -12.22
N GLY A 130 -3.35 -7.86 -11.79
CA GLY A 130 -3.92 -6.59 -12.21
C GLY A 130 -5.41 -6.52 -11.91
N TYR A 131 -6.20 -6.06 -12.88
CA TYR A 131 -7.65 -5.95 -12.73
C TYR A 131 -8.37 -7.29 -12.53
N ASP A 132 -7.73 -8.41 -12.87
CA ASP A 132 -8.32 -9.73 -12.63
C ASP A 132 -8.49 -10.01 -11.14
N ALA A 133 -7.73 -9.33 -10.28
CA ALA A 133 -7.87 -9.46 -8.84
C ALA A 133 -9.26 -9.02 -8.35
N LEU A 134 -9.95 -8.18 -9.09
CA LEU A 134 -11.32 -7.74 -8.74
C LEU A 134 -12.31 -8.90 -8.77
N ASN A 135 -12.00 -9.96 -9.49
CA ASN A 135 -12.86 -11.13 -9.65
C ASN A 135 -12.40 -12.35 -8.83
N MET A 136 -11.38 -12.18 -8.01
CA MET A 136 -10.82 -13.27 -7.20
C MET A 136 -11.52 -13.41 -5.86
#